data_03a30f0addf2a7578502dad54f8940d3
#
_entry.id   03a30f0addf2a7578502dad54f8940d3
#
_cell.length_a   1.000
_cell.length_b   1.000
_cell.length_c   1.000
_cell.angle_alpha   90.00
_cell.angle_beta   90.00
_cell.angle_gamma   90.00
#
_symmetry.space_group_name_H-M   'P 1'
#
loop_
_entity.id
_entity.type
_entity.pdbx_description
1 polymer ?
#
loop_
_entity_poly.entity_id
_entity_poly.type
_entity_poly.pdbx_seq_one_letter_code
_entity_poly.pdbx_strand_id
1 'polypeptide(L)'
;MPGKTLLWDQTLFRRGELFEFDHIPEHFAHRDSQFKSLIFGVRPALQGMRPLNMLCVGPPGTGKTTAVMKAFEELGEHAPGVITAHVNCQASQTRYTIFSQIFHSLIGHAPPTSGVSFKKILDEIAKYLVGNEKILIVALDDINYLFHEKEADNVLYSLLRAHETHPGTKIGVIAILSDDSLSYVFDPKVGSIFLPEEILFPRYAWDEIKSILSDRAKLGFYQGVLSDNVLDVIVDYTSEAGDLRVGIDLLKRSALNAEERADTSISEDDVRLAYKKSRMLHLSRMIA
;
A
#
# COMPACT_ATOMS: atom_id res chain seq x y z
N MET A 1 -33.90 14.90 -22.95
CA MET A 1 -34.16 14.65 -21.53
C MET A 1 -32.86 14.18 -20.89
N PRO A 2 -32.10 15.00 -20.17
CA PRO A 2 -30.76 14.64 -19.65
C PRO A 2 -30.77 13.92 -18.27
N GLY A 3 -31.90 13.45 -17.79
CA GLY A 3 -32.01 12.94 -16.41
C GLY A 3 -31.99 11.42 -16.22
N LYS A 4 -32.05 10.62 -17.29
CA LYS A 4 -32.14 9.15 -17.16
C LYS A 4 -30.81 8.41 -17.33
N THR A 5 -29.73 9.09 -17.70
CA THR A 5 -28.43 8.47 -17.99
C THR A 5 -27.59 8.20 -16.73
N LEU A 6 -27.94 8.80 -15.59
CA LEU A 6 -27.19 8.68 -14.33
C LEU A 6 -27.90 7.84 -13.25
N LEU A 7 -29.15 7.46 -13.46
CA LEU A 7 -29.94 6.66 -12.54
C LEU A 7 -30.22 5.29 -13.14
N TRP A 8 -29.38 4.33 -12.87
CA TRP A 8 -29.60 2.91 -13.18
C TRP A 8 -30.34 2.30 -12.01
N ASP A 9 -31.57 1.85 -12.25
CA ASP A 9 -32.44 1.26 -11.21
C ASP A 9 -31.97 -0.15 -10.78
N GLN A 10 -30.98 -0.75 -11.46
CA GLN A 10 -30.42 -2.06 -11.16
C GLN A 10 -28.90 -2.01 -11.22
N THR A 11 -28.22 -2.42 -10.17
CA THR A 11 -26.78 -2.58 -10.11
C THR A 11 -26.40 -4.02 -9.82
N LEU A 12 -25.29 -4.49 -10.41
CA LEU A 12 -24.70 -5.80 -10.12
C LEU A 12 -23.87 -5.78 -8.83
N PHE A 13 -23.56 -4.59 -8.32
CA PHE A 13 -22.75 -4.41 -7.13
C PHE A 13 -23.61 -4.40 -5.87
N ARG A 14 -23.31 -5.32 -4.96
CA ARG A 14 -23.80 -5.33 -3.59
C ARG A 14 -22.98 -4.38 -2.70
N ARG A 15 -21.64 -4.39 -2.88
CA ARG A 15 -20.67 -3.58 -2.15
C ARG A 15 -19.57 -3.16 -3.13
N GLY A 16 -19.81 -2.07 -3.86
CA GLY A 16 -18.92 -1.61 -4.92
C GLY A 16 -17.55 -1.14 -4.42
N GLU A 17 -17.48 -0.65 -3.17
CA GLU A 17 -16.26 -0.21 -2.50
C GLU A 17 -15.19 -1.31 -2.41
N LEU A 18 -15.60 -2.59 -2.43
CA LEU A 18 -14.67 -3.72 -2.41
C LEU A 18 -13.80 -3.83 -3.66
N PHE A 19 -14.18 -3.19 -4.76
CA PHE A 19 -13.43 -3.18 -6.01
C PHE A 19 -12.57 -1.93 -6.17
N GLU A 20 -12.42 -1.11 -5.12
CA GLU A 20 -11.47 0.00 -5.12
C GLU A 20 -10.06 -0.48 -4.73
N PHE A 21 -9.03 0.21 -5.25
CA PHE A 21 -7.63 -0.21 -5.03
C PHE A 21 -7.12 0.08 -3.62
N ASP A 22 -7.74 1.02 -2.94
CA ASP A 22 -7.44 1.42 -1.55
C ASP A 22 -8.19 0.60 -0.51
N HIS A 23 -9.09 -0.29 -0.94
CA HIS A 23 -9.81 -1.18 -0.04
C HIS A 23 -8.86 -2.21 0.62
N ILE A 24 -8.76 -2.15 1.95
CA ILE A 24 -8.03 -3.12 2.76
C ILE A 24 -8.99 -4.27 3.12
N PRO A 25 -8.71 -5.52 2.69
CA PRO A 25 -9.60 -6.65 2.97
C PRO A 25 -9.56 -7.03 4.47
N GLU A 26 -10.71 -7.38 5.04
CA GLU A 26 -10.79 -7.91 6.41
C GLU A 26 -9.96 -9.19 6.55
N HIS A 27 -10.12 -10.11 5.61
CA HIS A 27 -9.30 -11.32 5.51
C HIS A 27 -8.19 -11.15 4.45
N PHE A 28 -6.94 -11.10 4.91
CA PHE A 28 -5.76 -10.93 4.07
C PHE A 28 -5.14 -12.30 3.75
N ALA A 29 -5.76 -13.01 2.81
CA ALA A 29 -5.38 -14.38 2.44
C ALA A 29 -4.01 -14.44 1.75
N HIS A 30 -3.34 -15.61 1.90
CA HIS A 30 -2.09 -15.97 1.21
C HIS A 30 -0.88 -15.08 1.51
N ARG A 31 -0.94 -14.29 2.60
CA ARG A 31 0.18 -13.45 3.10
C ARG A 31 0.39 -13.59 4.61
N ASP A 32 -0.08 -14.69 5.20
CA ASP A 32 0.02 -14.92 6.65
C ASP A 32 1.46 -14.90 7.15
N SER A 33 2.42 -15.46 6.37
CA SER A 33 3.83 -15.48 6.75
C SER A 33 4.44 -14.08 6.73
N GLN A 34 4.15 -13.28 5.69
CA GLN A 34 4.60 -11.90 5.56
C GLN A 34 4.00 -11.02 6.65
N PHE A 35 2.71 -11.19 6.90
CA PHE A 35 2.02 -10.46 7.96
C PHE A 35 2.57 -10.81 9.35
N LYS A 36 2.81 -12.10 9.64
CA LYS A 36 3.46 -12.52 10.89
C LYS A 36 4.86 -11.92 11.05
N SER A 37 5.65 -11.83 9.97
CA SER A 37 6.97 -11.19 10.01
C SER A 37 6.86 -9.69 10.30
N LEU A 38 5.87 -8.98 9.71
CA LEU A 38 5.60 -7.57 10.02
C LEU A 38 5.24 -7.39 11.50
N ILE A 39 4.30 -8.19 12.02
CA ILE A 39 3.90 -8.14 13.43
C ILE A 39 5.07 -8.46 14.35
N PHE A 40 5.92 -9.44 14.01
CA PHE A 40 7.14 -9.73 14.76
C PHE A 40 8.07 -8.52 14.82
N GLY A 41 8.29 -7.83 13.70
CA GLY A 41 9.16 -6.66 13.63
C GLY A 41 8.64 -5.44 14.42
N VAL A 42 7.32 -5.25 14.51
CA VAL A 42 6.71 -4.15 15.27
C VAL A 42 6.50 -4.48 16.75
N ARG A 43 6.48 -5.75 17.12
CA ARG A 43 6.20 -6.23 18.48
C ARG A 43 7.06 -5.57 19.59
N PRO A 44 8.36 -5.28 19.41
CA PRO A 44 9.15 -4.60 20.43
C PRO A 44 8.57 -3.24 20.86
N ALA A 45 7.86 -2.56 19.95
CA ALA A 45 7.20 -1.29 20.27
C ALA A 45 6.11 -1.43 21.34
N LEU A 46 5.42 -2.57 21.41
CA LEU A 46 4.41 -2.86 22.45
C LEU A 46 5.04 -2.95 23.86
N GLN A 47 6.33 -3.19 23.92
CA GLN A 47 7.11 -3.27 25.18
C GLN A 47 7.92 -1.99 25.43
N GLY A 48 7.62 -0.91 24.70
CA GLY A 48 8.34 0.36 24.84
C GLY A 48 9.75 0.35 24.24
N MET A 49 10.13 -0.66 23.47
CA MET A 49 11.41 -0.74 22.76
C MET A 49 11.29 -0.20 21.33
N ARG A 50 12.44 0.11 20.71
CA ARG A 50 12.47 0.45 19.29
C ARG A 50 12.05 -0.77 18.45
N PRO A 51 11.10 -0.64 17.49
CA PRO A 51 10.79 -1.71 16.55
C PRO A 51 11.98 -2.05 15.66
N LEU A 52 11.98 -3.25 15.07
CA LEU A 52 12.95 -3.61 14.04
C LEU A 52 12.67 -2.81 12.77
N ASN A 53 13.71 -2.50 12.03
CA ASN A 53 13.52 -1.98 10.69
C ASN A 53 13.21 -3.15 9.75
N MET A 54 12.37 -2.92 8.76
CA MET A 54 11.93 -3.95 7.81
C MET A 54 12.02 -3.43 6.39
N LEU A 55 12.27 -4.36 5.46
CA LEU A 55 12.29 -4.10 4.01
C LEU A 55 11.35 -5.08 3.31
N CYS A 56 10.19 -4.60 2.88
CA CYS A 56 9.22 -5.37 2.10
C CYS A 56 9.59 -5.28 0.61
N VAL A 57 9.95 -6.41 0.00
CA VAL A 57 10.43 -6.50 -1.38
C VAL A 57 9.50 -7.39 -2.21
N GLY A 58 9.25 -7.01 -3.44
CA GLY A 58 8.52 -7.82 -4.42
C GLY A 58 7.88 -6.98 -5.51
N PRO A 59 7.37 -7.63 -6.58
CA PRO A 59 6.71 -6.95 -7.69
C PRO A 59 5.52 -6.10 -7.27
N PRO A 60 5.08 -5.15 -8.12
CA PRO A 60 3.81 -4.46 -7.91
C PRO A 60 2.63 -5.41 -7.77
N GLY A 61 1.59 -5.01 -7.02
CA GLY A 61 0.35 -5.79 -6.86
C GLY A 61 0.46 -7.07 -6.04
N THR A 62 1.56 -7.28 -5.30
CA THR A 62 1.77 -8.48 -4.45
C THR A 62 1.30 -8.30 -2.99
N GLY A 63 0.69 -7.16 -2.65
CA GLY A 63 0.08 -6.91 -1.35
C GLY A 63 1.01 -6.32 -0.27
N LYS A 64 2.18 -5.78 -0.62
CA LYS A 64 3.13 -5.16 0.32
C LYS A 64 2.51 -4.02 1.13
N THR A 65 2.01 -3.00 0.44
CA THR A 65 1.35 -1.84 1.06
C THR A 65 0.14 -2.27 1.89
N THR A 66 -0.69 -3.16 1.36
CA THR A 66 -1.88 -3.69 2.05
C THR A 66 -1.50 -4.38 3.37
N ALA A 67 -0.44 -5.21 3.37
CA ALA A 67 0.04 -5.89 4.57
C ALA A 67 0.51 -4.89 5.65
N VAL A 68 1.25 -3.86 5.24
CA VAL A 68 1.74 -2.81 6.15
C VAL A 68 0.57 -1.99 6.70
N MET A 69 -0.38 -1.60 5.86
CA MET A 69 -1.55 -0.84 6.30
C MET A 69 -2.42 -1.65 7.27
N LYS A 70 -2.58 -2.96 7.02
CA LYS A 70 -3.29 -3.85 7.95
C LYS A 70 -2.57 -3.99 9.30
N ALA A 71 -1.24 -4.07 9.29
CA ALA A 71 -0.46 -4.04 10.53
C ALA A 71 -0.61 -2.70 11.27
N PHE A 72 -0.75 -1.59 10.55
CA PHE A 72 -0.99 -0.27 11.14
C PHE A 72 -2.39 -0.15 11.74
N GLU A 73 -3.42 -0.75 11.11
CA GLU A 73 -4.77 -0.84 11.70
C GLU A 73 -4.74 -1.58 13.03
N GLU A 74 -4.12 -2.78 13.10
CA GLU A 74 -4.01 -3.55 14.33
C GLU A 74 -3.23 -2.80 15.43
N LEU A 75 -2.15 -2.09 15.05
CA LEU A 75 -1.41 -1.26 16.01
C LEU A 75 -2.27 -0.09 16.52
N GLY A 76 -3.07 0.55 15.66
CA GLY A 76 -3.97 1.62 16.04
C GLY A 76 -5.01 1.18 17.08
N GLU A 77 -5.52 -0.04 16.94
CA GLU A 77 -6.53 -0.60 17.84
C GLU A 77 -5.93 -1.09 19.18
N HIS A 78 -4.71 -1.66 19.16
CA HIS A 78 -4.18 -2.41 20.29
C HIS A 78 -2.94 -1.80 20.95
N ALA A 79 -2.33 -0.77 20.35
CA ALA A 79 -1.06 -0.20 20.79
C ALA A 79 -1.11 1.34 20.93
N PRO A 80 -1.82 1.91 21.90
CA PRO A 80 -1.97 3.37 22.04
C PRO A 80 -0.64 4.11 22.25
N GLY A 81 0.43 3.43 22.62
CA GLY A 81 1.80 3.99 22.72
C GLY A 81 2.53 4.10 21.39
N VAL A 82 1.98 3.53 20.30
CA VAL A 82 2.60 3.50 18.98
C VAL A 82 1.84 4.44 18.05
N ILE A 83 2.56 5.24 17.29
CA ILE A 83 2.03 6.06 16.21
C ILE A 83 2.60 5.54 14.90
N THR A 84 1.76 5.42 13.91
CA THR A 84 2.13 4.99 12.57
C THR A 84 2.02 6.13 11.57
N ALA A 85 2.96 6.21 10.63
CA ALA A 85 2.92 7.15 9.53
C ALA A 85 3.22 6.42 8.21
N HIS A 86 2.31 6.50 7.26
CA HIS A 86 2.50 5.99 5.91
C HIS A 86 2.81 7.13 4.95
N VAL A 87 3.91 7.04 4.23
CA VAL A 87 4.38 8.04 3.27
C VAL A 87 4.59 7.39 1.92
N ASN A 88 3.86 7.85 0.92
CA ASN A 88 4.08 7.47 -0.47
C ASN A 88 5.23 8.30 -1.05
N CYS A 89 6.38 7.64 -1.30
CA CYS A 89 7.60 8.29 -1.78
C CYS A 89 7.52 8.70 -3.26
N GLN A 90 6.60 8.13 -4.05
CA GLN A 90 6.34 8.61 -5.39
C GLN A 90 5.73 10.03 -5.40
N ALA A 91 4.82 10.30 -4.46
CA ALA A 91 4.20 11.61 -4.30
C ALA A 91 5.08 12.58 -3.49
N SER A 92 5.92 12.07 -2.60
CA SER A 92 6.74 12.85 -1.67
C SER A 92 8.22 12.46 -1.84
N GLN A 93 8.93 13.17 -2.71
CA GLN A 93 10.29 12.81 -3.13
C GLN A 93 11.40 13.59 -2.40
N THR A 94 11.06 14.48 -1.49
CA THR A 94 12.04 15.27 -0.73
C THR A 94 11.91 15.04 0.76
N ARG A 95 13.02 15.18 1.50
CA ARG A 95 12.99 15.12 2.97
C ARG A 95 11.92 16.02 3.57
N TYR A 96 11.82 17.24 3.06
CA TYR A 96 10.83 18.20 3.58
C TYR A 96 9.40 17.67 3.43
N THR A 97 9.01 17.16 2.26
CA THR A 97 7.66 16.64 2.02
C THR A 97 7.39 15.38 2.83
N ILE A 98 8.36 14.47 2.92
CA ILE A 98 8.26 13.24 3.71
C ILE A 98 8.06 13.57 5.20
N PHE A 99 8.93 14.40 5.77
CA PHE A 99 8.81 14.77 7.18
C PHE A 99 7.58 15.63 7.48
N SER A 100 7.10 16.41 6.49
CA SER A 100 5.82 17.11 6.60
C SER A 100 4.63 16.16 6.69
N GLN A 101 4.63 15.06 5.94
CA GLN A 101 3.59 14.03 6.05
C GLN A 101 3.68 13.27 7.39
N ILE A 102 4.89 12.91 7.83
CA ILE A 102 5.10 12.31 9.15
C ILE A 102 4.56 13.25 10.25
N PHE A 103 4.92 14.51 10.19
CA PHE A 103 4.43 15.53 11.14
C PHE A 103 2.91 15.61 11.13
N HIS A 104 2.28 15.65 9.95
CA HIS A 104 0.84 15.67 9.82
C HIS A 104 0.18 14.42 10.47
N SER A 105 0.77 13.24 10.27
CA SER A 105 0.25 11.99 10.88
C SER A 105 0.32 12.01 12.42
N LEU A 106 1.32 12.70 13.00
CA LEU A 106 1.49 12.79 14.46
C LEU A 106 0.62 13.87 15.09
N ILE A 107 0.58 15.05 14.47
CA ILE A 107 0.03 16.28 15.05
C ILE A 107 -1.40 16.57 14.56
N GLY A 108 -1.81 15.96 13.45
CA GLY A 108 -3.14 16.12 12.85
C GLY A 108 -3.28 17.31 11.90
N HIS A 109 -2.22 18.11 11.68
CA HIS A 109 -2.21 19.20 10.71
C HIS A 109 -0.84 19.32 10.03
N ALA A 110 -0.81 19.93 8.86
CA ALA A 110 0.44 20.18 8.15
C ALA A 110 1.32 21.22 8.90
N PRO A 111 2.65 21.11 8.80
CA PRO A 111 3.53 22.16 9.31
C PRO A 111 3.29 23.48 8.56
N PRO A 112 3.67 24.65 9.13
CA PRO A 112 3.57 25.94 8.45
C PRO A 112 4.26 25.90 7.07
N THR A 113 3.59 26.43 6.05
CA THR A 113 4.03 26.34 4.64
C THR A 113 5.24 27.20 4.29
N SER A 114 5.64 28.14 5.15
CA SER A 114 6.77 29.04 4.90
C SER A 114 7.65 29.24 6.15
N GLY A 115 8.95 29.35 5.92
CA GLY A 115 9.91 29.70 6.99
C GLY A 115 10.27 28.58 7.94
N VAL A 116 9.82 27.36 7.72
CA VAL A 116 10.14 26.19 8.56
C VAL A 116 11.10 25.27 7.81
N SER A 117 12.29 25.09 8.37
CA SER A 117 13.27 24.15 7.83
C SER A 117 12.91 22.70 8.16
N PHE A 118 13.34 21.76 7.32
CA PHE A 118 13.26 20.33 7.61
C PHE A 118 13.75 19.97 9.02
N LYS A 119 14.88 20.57 9.46
CA LYS A 119 15.44 20.32 10.80
C LYS A 119 14.44 20.68 11.90
N LYS A 120 13.73 21.79 11.76
CA LYS A 120 12.72 22.22 12.74
C LYS A 120 11.53 21.26 12.79
N ILE A 121 11.11 20.70 11.63
CA ILE A 121 10.05 19.69 11.59
C ILE A 121 10.49 18.42 12.33
N LEU A 122 11.72 17.94 12.09
CA LEU A 122 12.28 16.78 12.78
C LEU A 122 12.37 17.01 14.29
N ASP A 123 12.84 18.21 14.71
CA ASP A 123 12.92 18.58 16.12
C ASP A 123 11.54 18.55 16.81
N GLU A 124 10.50 19.05 16.16
CA GLU A 124 9.13 19.02 16.71
C GLU A 124 8.55 17.59 16.76
N ILE A 125 8.80 16.76 15.72
CA ILE A 125 8.44 15.34 15.73
C ILE A 125 9.09 14.64 16.93
N ALA A 126 10.40 14.82 17.12
CA ALA A 126 11.14 14.17 18.19
C ALA A 126 10.67 14.64 19.58
N LYS A 127 10.45 15.94 19.78
CA LYS A 127 9.88 16.50 21.02
C LYS A 127 8.51 15.91 21.33
N TYR A 128 7.65 15.82 20.32
CA TYR A 128 6.32 15.23 20.48
C TYR A 128 6.41 13.77 20.94
N LEU A 129 7.26 12.96 20.28
CA LEU A 129 7.44 11.56 20.62
C LEU A 129 7.95 11.38 22.06
N VAL A 130 8.99 12.12 22.44
CA VAL A 130 9.58 12.04 23.78
C VAL A 130 8.61 12.56 24.83
N GLY A 131 7.98 13.74 24.61
CA GLY A 131 7.06 14.37 25.56
C GLY A 131 5.79 13.58 25.83
N ASN A 132 5.36 12.74 24.88
CA ASN A 132 4.17 11.89 25.01
C ASN A 132 4.49 10.40 25.20
N GLU A 133 5.77 10.04 25.37
CA GLU A 133 6.25 8.66 25.50
C GLU A 133 5.79 7.75 24.35
N LYS A 134 5.78 8.30 23.11
CA LYS A 134 5.31 7.59 21.91
C LYS A 134 6.47 6.98 21.11
N ILE A 135 6.17 5.88 20.44
CA ILE A 135 7.06 5.23 19.49
C ILE A 135 6.48 5.45 18.09
N LEU A 136 7.33 5.83 17.14
CA LEU A 136 6.93 6.06 15.77
C LEU A 136 7.36 4.88 14.89
N ILE A 137 6.44 4.41 14.04
CA ILE A 137 6.73 3.48 12.94
C ILE A 137 6.40 4.19 11.64
N VAL A 138 7.40 4.36 10.78
CA VAL A 138 7.25 5.01 9.47
C VAL A 138 7.30 3.96 8.37
N ALA A 139 6.25 3.88 7.55
CA ALA A 139 6.28 3.16 6.30
C ALA A 139 6.66 4.12 5.15
N LEU A 140 7.77 3.85 4.49
CA LEU A 140 8.23 4.55 3.29
C LEU A 140 7.84 3.68 2.09
N ASP A 141 6.68 3.97 1.50
CA ASP A 141 6.13 3.20 0.39
C ASP A 141 6.72 3.66 -0.94
N ASP A 142 7.07 2.71 -1.80
CA ASP A 142 7.76 2.93 -3.06
C ASP A 142 9.08 3.72 -2.88
N ILE A 143 9.91 3.31 -1.92
CA ILE A 143 11.17 3.98 -1.56
C ILE A 143 12.15 4.10 -2.74
N ASN A 144 12.01 3.28 -3.78
CA ASN A 144 12.81 3.35 -5.00
C ASN A 144 12.73 4.72 -5.69
N TYR A 145 11.65 5.48 -5.51
CA TYR A 145 11.56 6.86 -6.03
C TYR A 145 12.51 7.84 -5.33
N LEU A 146 13.06 7.47 -4.16
CA LEU A 146 14.04 8.26 -3.43
C LEU A 146 15.50 7.86 -3.74
N PHE A 147 15.74 6.87 -4.58
CA PHE A 147 17.10 6.43 -4.91
C PHE A 147 17.84 7.45 -5.75
N HIS A 148 17.13 8.34 -6.42
CA HIS A 148 17.71 9.49 -7.09
C HIS A 148 18.34 10.44 -6.07
N GLU A 149 19.51 10.98 -6.36
CA GLU A 149 20.24 11.95 -5.52
C GLU A 149 20.49 11.47 -4.07
N LYS A 150 20.43 10.15 -3.83
CA LYS A 150 20.61 9.55 -2.48
C LYS A 150 19.64 10.07 -1.41
N GLU A 151 18.43 10.48 -1.84
CA GLU A 151 17.47 11.02 -0.90
C GLU A 151 16.94 9.94 0.07
N ALA A 152 16.90 8.67 -0.37
CA ALA A 152 16.62 7.52 0.51
C ALA A 152 17.60 7.45 1.69
N ASP A 153 18.91 7.57 1.41
CA ASP A 153 19.94 7.57 2.46
C ASP A 153 19.75 8.74 3.42
N ASN A 154 19.45 9.92 2.90
CA ASN A 154 19.24 11.11 3.71
C ASN A 154 18.01 11.00 4.63
N VAL A 155 16.91 10.43 4.13
CA VAL A 155 15.67 10.20 4.89
C VAL A 155 15.90 9.16 5.98
N LEU A 156 16.44 7.99 5.61
CA LEU A 156 16.75 6.91 6.56
C LEU A 156 17.72 7.35 7.64
N TYR A 157 18.80 8.03 7.26
CA TYR A 157 19.77 8.58 8.23
C TYR A 157 19.11 9.51 9.23
N SER A 158 18.24 10.41 8.75
CA SER A 158 17.55 11.38 9.59
C SER A 158 16.58 10.72 10.58
N LEU A 159 15.83 9.70 10.14
CA LEU A 159 14.89 8.96 10.98
C LEU A 159 15.63 8.10 12.02
N LEU A 160 16.61 7.32 11.59
CA LEU A 160 17.26 6.30 12.40
C LEU A 160 18.22 6.88 13.43
N ARG A 161 18.80 8.08 13.17
CA ARG A 161 19.68 8.80 14.08
C ARG A 161 19.02 9.95 14.84
N ALA A 162 17.70 10.11 14.76
CA ALA A 162 16.98 11.14 15.51
C ALA A 162 17.28 11.09 17.03
N HIS A 163 17.53 9.89 17.57
CA HIS A 163 17.86 9.69 18.98
C HIS A 163 19.22 10.28 19.42
N GLU A 164 20.13 10.55 18.49
CA GLU A 164 21.44 11.17 18.81
C GLU A 164 21.27 12.65 19.17
N THR A 165 20.34 13.34 18.52
CA THR A 165 20.03 14.74 18.78
C THR A 165 18.88 14.91 19.80
N HIS A 166 18.00 13.93 19.88
CA HIS A 166 16.85 13.89 20.79
C HIS A 166 16.82 12.57 21.56
N PRO A 167 17.57 12.44 22.65
CA PRO A 167 17.61 11.22 23.47
C PRO A 167 16.21 10.78 23.89
N GLY A 168 15.95 9.47 23.80
CA GLY A 168 14.64 8.89 24.10
C GLY A 168 13.72 8.74 22.88
N THR A 169 14.04 9.33 21.72
CA THR A 169 13.29 9.12 20.47
C THR A 169 13.42 7.68 19.99
N LYS A 170 12.30 7.03 19.72
CA LYS A 170 12.21 5.64 19.23
C LYS A 170 11.45 5.63 17.92
N ILE A 171 12.16 5.32 16.84
CA ILE A 171 11.61 5.26 15.47
C ILE A 171 12.02 3.94 14.84
N GLY A 172 11.07 3.23 14.22
CA GLY A 172 11.30 2.11 13.34
C GLY A 172 10.85 2.45 11.93
N VAL A 173 11.49 1.85 10.93
CA VAL A 173 11.20 2.11 9.53
C VAL A 173 10.83 0.81 8.82
N ILE A 174 9.72 0.85 8.08
CA ILE A 174 9.31 -0.18 7.13
C ILE A 174 9.49 0.42 5.73
N ALA A 175 10.52 0.00 5.02
CA ALA A 175 10.73 0.39 3.63
C ALA A 175 9.99 -0.60 2.72
N ILE A 176 9.24 -0.09 1.73
CA ILE A 176 8.53 -0.90 0.74
C ILE A 176 9.14 -0.63 -0.62
N LEU A 177 9.65 -1.69 -1.24
CA LEU A 177 10.32 -1.65 -2.54
C LEU A 177 9.47 -2.42 -3.56
N SER A 178 9.04 -1.73 -4.61
CA SER A 178 8.18 -2.29 -5.67
C SER A 178 8.97 -2.75 -6.89
N ASP A 179 10.25 -3.09 -6.71
CA ASP A 179 11.11 -3.60 -7.75
C ASP A 179 11.76 -4.92 -7.31
N ASP A 180 11.96 -5.85 -8.26
CA ASP A 180 12.70 -7.10 -8.04
C ASP A 180 14.22 -6.88 -8.04
N SER A 181 14.69 -5.72 -8.51
CA SER A 181 16.10 -5.39 -8.61
C SER A 181 16.56 -4.57 -7.41
N LEU A 182 17.10 -5.24 -6.40
CA LEU A 182 17.92 -4.63 -5.35
C LEU A 182 19.26 -4.14 -5.93
N SER A 183 19.21 -3.29 -6.94
CA SER A 183 20.42 -2.68 -7.53
C SER A 183 20.89 -1.46 -6.74
N TYR A 184 20.08 -0.96 -5.80
CA TYR A 184 20.47 0.17 -4.97
C TYR A 184 21.30 -0.29 -3.78
N VAL A 185 22.50 0.26 -3.67
CA VAL A 185 23.39 0.05 -2.53
C VAL A 185 23.29 1.29 -1.63
N PHE A 186 22.73 1.12 -0.44
CA PHE A 186 22.71 2.17 0.57
C PHE A 186 24.12 2.63 0.93
N ASP A 187 24.26 3.91 1.26
CA ASP A 187 25.52 4.41 1.84
C ASP A 187 25.91 3.54 3.05
N PRO A 188 27.19 3.14 3.19
CA PRO A 188 27.64 2.29 4.32
C PRO A 188 27.23 2.83 5.70
N LYS A 189 27.11 4.15 5.87
CA LYS A 189 26.63 4.76 7.11
C LYS A 189 25.16 4.48 7.38
N VAL A 190 24.34 4.38 6.33
CA VAL A 190 22.91 4.04 6.44
C VAL A 190 22.75 2.54 6.58
N GLY A 191 23.44 1.76 5.75
CA GLY A 191 23.40 0.30 5.81
C GLY A 191 23.75 -0.26 7.19
N SER A 192 24.74 0.36 7.88
CA SER A 192 25.15 -0.06 9.23
C SER A 192 24.11 0.20 10.33
N ILE A 193 23.13 1.05 10.11
CA ILE A 193 22.09 1.41 11.10
C ILE A 193 20.69 0.95 10.67
N PHE A 194 20.43 0.83 9.38
CA PHE A 194 19.14 0.39 8.88
C PHE A 194 18.92 -1.09 9.17
N LEU A 195 19.87 -1.98 8.82
CA LEU A 195 19.87 -3.41 9.12
C LEU A 195 18.46 -4.03 9.11
N PRO A 196 17.74 -3.98 7.99
CA PRO A 196 16.34 -4.39 7.98
C PRO A 196 16.16 -5.90 7.96
N GLU A 197 15.09 -6.38 8.58
CA GLU A 197 14.51 -7.70 8.31
C GLU A 197 13.86 -7.67 6.92
N GLU A 198 14.31 -8.54 6.03
CA GLU A 198 13.79 -8.62 4.67
C GLU A 198 12.55 -9.51 4.60
N ILE A 199 11.46 -8.98 4.04
CA ILE A 199 10.18 -9.67 3.88
C ILE A 199 9.84 -9.75 2.39
N LEU A 200 9.93 -10.95 1.83
CA LEU A 200 9.66 -11.18 0.41
C LEU A 200 8.18 -11.37 0.14
N PHE A 201 7.68 -10.64 -0.85
CA PHE A 201 6.31 -10.74 -1.35
C PHE A 201 6.33 -11.28 -2.80
N PRO A 202 6.34 -12.60 -2.98
CA PRO A 202 6.34 -13.19 -4.31
C PRO A 202 5.03 -12.91 -5.04
N ARG A 203 5.03 -13.06 -6.37
CA ARG A 203 3.80 -13.05 -7.16
C ARG A 203 2.82 -14.08 -6.61
N TYR A 204 1.53 -13.80 -6.69
CA TYR A 204 0.50 -14.77 -6.36
C TYR A 204 0.46 -15.88 -7.40
N ALA A 205 0.28 -17.11 -6.94
CA ALA A 205 -0.01 -18.25 -7.81
C ALA A 205 -1.45 -18.15 -8.36
N TRP A 206 -1.72 -18.85 -9.44
CA TRP A 206 -3.05 -18.84 -10.11
C TRP A 206 -4.20 -19.14 -9.13
N ASP A 207 -4.04 -20.20 -8.32
CA ASP A 207 -5.05 -20.58 -7.33
C ASP A 207 -5.23 -19.53 -6.21
N GLU A 208 -4.14 -18.85 -5.81
CA GLU A 208 -4.19 -17.76 -4.84
C GLU A 208 -4.94 -16.55 -5.41
N ILE A 209 -4.67 -16.18 -6.68
CA ILE A 209 -5.41 -15.13 -7.39
C ILE A 209 -6.89 -15.48 -7.46
N LYS A 210 -7.22 -16.72 -7.85
CA LYS A 210 -8.61 -17.19 -7.93
C LYS A 210 -9.31 -17.10 -6.59
N SER A 211 -8.67 -17.55 -5.52
CA SER A 211 -9.20 -17.45 -4.16
C SER A 211 -9.52 -16.01 -3.78
N ILE A 212 -8.55 -15.09 -3.95
CA ILE A 212 -8.68 -13.68 -3.57
C ILE A 212 -9.81 -12.99 -4.37
N LEU A 213 -9.84 -13.20 -5.69
CA LEU A 213 -10.84 -12.59 -6.56
C LEU A 213 -12.25 -13.19 -6.34
N SER A 214 -12.34 -14.50 -6.08
CA SER A 214 -13.60 -15.18 -5.73
C SER A 214 -14.20 -14.61 -4.45
N ASP A 215 -13.39 -14.48 -3.39
CA ASP A 215 -13.86 -13.95 -2.11
C ASP A 215 -14.32 -12.49 -2.25
N ARG A 216 -13.58 -11.68 -3.01
CA ARG A 216 -13.95 -10.30 -3.29
C ARG A 216 -15.24 -10.21 -4.11
N ALA A 217 -15.40 -11.07 -5.13
CA ALA A 217 -16.60 -11.14 -5.96
C ALA A 217 -17.85 -11.58 -5.16
N LYS A 218 -17.71 -12.61 -4.31
CA LYS A 218 -18.81 -13.10 -3.44
C LYS A 218 -19.32 -12.02 -2.48
N LEU A 219 -18.44 -11.19 -1.97
CA LEU A 219 -18.79 -10.11 -1.07
C LEU A 219 -19.32 -8.87 -1.81
N GLY A 220 -18.75 -8.58 -2.99
CA GLY A 220 -18.98 -7.35 -3.74
C GLY A 220 -20.14 -7.40 -4.74
N PHE A 221 -20.46 -8.57 -5.28
CA PHE A 221 -21.56 -8.74 -6.24
C PHE A 221 -22.79 -9.40 -5.59
N TYR A 222 -23.94 -9.25 -6.26
CA TYR A 222 -25.10 -10.07 -5.98
C TYR A 222 -24.88 -11.50 -6.48
N GLN A 223 -25.63 -12.45 -5.90
CA GLN A 223 -25.53 -13.87 -6.26
C GLN A 223 -25.90 -14.09 -7.74
N GLY A 224 -25.10 -14.89 -8.46
CA GLY A 224 -25.34 -15.23 -9.86
C GLY A 224 -24.74 -14.23 -10.86
N VAL A 225 -24.16 -13.12 -10.43
CA VAL A 225 -23.53 -12.11 -11.30
C VAL A 225 -22.28 -12.64 -11.98
N LEU A 226 -21.43 -13.39 -11.29
CA LEU A 226 -20.18 -13.94 -11.81
C LEU A 226 -20.18 -15.46 -11.73
N SER A 227 -19.99 -16.13 -12.87
CA SER A 227 -19.79 -17.58 -12.94
C SER A 227 -18.31 -17.96 -12.77
N ASP A 228 -18.05 -19.20 -12.34
CA ASP A 228 -16.68 -19.69 -12.16
C ASP A 228 -15.85 -19.65 -13.46
N ASN A 229 -16.47 -19.98 -14.61
CA ASN A 229 -15.78 -19.92 -15.90
C ASN A 229 -15.32 -18.50 -16.26
N VAL A 230 -16.16 -17.50 -16.01
CA VAL A 230 -15.82 -16.09 -16.26
C VAL A 230 -14.75 -15.61 -15.27
N LEU A 231 -14.82 -16.05 -14.00
CA LEU A 231 -13.78 -15.79 -13.02
C LEU A 231 -12.43 -16.35 -13.48
N ASP A 232 -12.40 -17.57 -14.02
CA ASP A 232 -11.16 -18.20 -14.51
C ASP A 232 -10.51 -17.37 -15.63
N VAL A 233 -11.29 -16.81 -16.54
CA VAL A 233 -10.77 -15.89 -17.58
C VAL A 233 -10.15 -14.63 -16.96
N ILE A 234 -10.76 -14.07 -15.92
CA ILE A 234 -10.19 -12.91 -15.19
C ILE A 234 -8.88 -13.30 -14.50
N VAL A 235 -8.83 -14.49 -13.88
CA VAL A 235 -7.63 -15.02 -13.22
C VAL A 235 -6.48 -15.22 -14.22
N ASP A 236 -6.77 -15.76 -15.41
CA ASP A 236 -5.76 -15.94 -16.47
C ASP A 236 -5.12 -14.60 -16.87
N TYR A 237 -5.93 -13.58 -17.15
CA TYR A 237 -5.41 -12.25 -17.46
C TYR A 237 -4.65 -11.61 -16.30
N THR A 238 -5.09 -11.85 -15.07
CA THR A 238 -4.41 -11.33 -13.87
C THR A 238 -3.06 -12.01 -13.67
N SER A 239 -3.01 -13.32 -13.86
CA SER A 239 -1.78 -14.12 -13.76
C SER A 239 -0.77 -13.74 -14.85
N GLU A 240 -1.23 -13.52 -16.08
CA GLU A 240 -0.39 -13.03 -17.18
C GLU A 240 0.20 -11.65 -16.88
N ALA A 241 -0.61 -10.75 -16.33
CA ALA A 241 -0.18 -9.40 -15.94
C ALA A 241 0.76 -9.42 -14.72
N GLY A 242 0.65 -10.42 -13.86
CA GLY A 242 1.41 -10.56 -12.61
C GLY A 242 1.11 -9.50 -11.56
N ASP A 243 -0.04 -8.82 -11.65
CA ASP A 243 -0.50 -7.76 -10.73
C ASP A 243 -1.97 -8.00 -10.36
N LEU A 244 -2.25 -8.28 -9.10
CA LEU A 244 -3.60 -8.55 -8.59
C LEU A 244 -4.59 -7.38 -8.85
N ARG A 245 -4.09 -6.14 -8.92
CA ARG A 245 -4.92 -4.96 -9.21
C ARG A 245 -5.59 -5.04 -10.58
N VAL A 246 -4.97 -5.71 -11.54
CA VAL A 246 -5.58 -5.97 -12.86
C VAL A 246 -6.85 -6.81 -12.71
N GLY A 247 -6.81 -7.85 -11.90
CA GLY A 247 -7.99 -8.69 -11.65
C GLY A 247 -9.12 -7.94 -10.95
N ILE A 248 -8.79 -7.09 -9.99
CA ILE A 248 -9.77 -6.26 -9.29
C ILE A 248 -10.42 -5.25 -10.26
N ASP A 249 -9.62 -4.60 -11.11
CA ASP A 249 -10.13 -3.68 -12.14
C ASP A 249 -11.00 -4.41 -13.18
N LEU A 250 -10.59 -5.62 -13.58
CA LEU A 250 -11.37 -6.45 -14.50
C LEU A 250 -12.72 -6.84 -13.91
N LEU A 251 -12.80 -7.26 -12.65
CA LEU A 251 -14.07 -7.53 -11.96
C LEU A 251 -14.99 -6.31 -12.05
N LYS A 252 -14.49 -5.12 -11.65
CA LYS A 252 -15.24 -3.88 -11.66
C LYS A 252 -15.74 -3.50 -13.06
N ARG A 253 -14.81 -3.43 -14.04
CA ARG A 253 -15.13 -2.98 -15.40
C ARG A 253 -16.03 -3.94 -16.15
N SER A 254 -15.85 -5.26 -15.95
CA SER A 254 -16.71 -6.26 -16.58
C SER A 254 -18.16 -6.17 -16.08
N ALA A 255 -18.35 -5.92 -14.78
CA ALA A 255 -19.68 -5.68 -14.23
C ALA A 255 -20.31 -4.41 -14.81
N LEU A 256 -19.56 -3.30 -14.93
CA LEU A 256 -20.04 -2.07 -15.57
C LEU A 256 -20.39 -2.27 -17.05
N ASN A 257 -19.61 -3.09 -17.80
CA ASN A 257 -19.93 -3.43 -19.18
C ASN A 257 -21.24 -4.24 -19.29
N ALA A 258 -21.48 -5.17 -18.35
CA ALA A 258 -22.71 -5.95 -18.30
C ALA A 258 -23.92 -5.06 -17.97
N GLU A 259 -23.78 -4.14 -17.01
CA GLU A 259 -24.82 -3.14 -16.68
C GLU A 259 -25.14 -2.24 -17.87
N GLU A 260 -24.14 -1.79 -18.66
CA GLU A 260 -24.35 -0.99 -19.87
C GLU A 260 -25.24 -1.71 -20.91
N ARG A 261 -25.17 -3.03 -20.95
CA ARG A 261 -26.03 -3.89 -21.81
C ARG A 261 -27.36 -4.27 -21.16
N ALA A 262 -27.65 -3.78 -19.94
CA ALA A 262 -28.80 -4.15 -19.12
C ALA A 262 -28.85 -5.67 -18.82
N ASP A 263 -27.70 -6.30 -18.68
CA ASP A 263 -27.57 -7.73 -18.34
C ASP A 263 -27.47 -7.92 -16.82
N THR A 264 -27.84 -9.10 -16.33
CA THR A 264 -27.83 -9.44 -14.91
C THR A 264 -26.59 -10.27 -14.50
N SER A 265 -25.74 -10.61 -15.46
CA SER A 265 -24.52 -11.40 -15.24
C SER A 265 -23.39 -10.95 -16.17
N ILE A 266 -22.18 -11.16 -15.71
CA ILE A 266 -20.95 -10.86 -16.45
C ILE A 266 -20.67 -12.01 -17.43
N SER A 267 -20.40 -11.66 -18.69
CA SER A 267 -19.99 -12.59 -19.74
C SER A 267 -18.47 -12.51 -19.98
N GLU A 268 -17.90 -13.52 -20.66
CA GLU A 268 -16.50 -13.48 -21.09
C GLU A 268 -16.20 -12.29 -22.02
N ASP A 269 -17.18 -11.87 -22.85
CA ASP A 269 -17.01 -10.74 -23.76
C ASP A 269 -16.87 -9.42 -22.99
N ASP A 270 -17.56 -9.27 -21.84
CA ASP A 270 -17.38 -8.11 -20.96
C ASP A 270 -15.97 -8.04 -20.39
N VAL A 271 -15.42 -9.21 -20.01
CA VAL A 271 -14.04 -9.32 -19.52
C VAL A 271 -13.04 -8.98 -20.63
N ARG A 272 -13.21 -9.55 -21.81
CA ARG A 272 -12.33 -9.26 -22.95
C ARG A 272 -12.36 -7.80 -23.36
N LEU A 273 -13.54 -7.18 -23.34
CA LEU A 273 -13.69 -5.74 -23.60
C LEU A 273 -12.99 -4.89 -22.54
N ALA A 274 -13.17 -5.23 -21.25
CA ALA A 274 -12.51 -4.55 -20.13
C ALA A 274 -10.98 -4.65 -20.25
N TYR A 275 -10.44 -5.84 -20.50
CA TYR A 275 -9.01 -6.07 -20.64
C TYR A 275 -8.40 -5.31 -21.84
N LYS A 276 -9.09 -5.32 -22.99
CA LYS A 276 -8.67 -4.57 -24.18
C LYS A 276 -8.59 -3.06 -23.89
N LYS A 277 -9.59 -2.48 -23.24
CA LYS A 277 -9.61 -1.07 -22.85
C LYS A 277 -8.46 -0.74 -21.88
N SER A 278 -8.19 -1.60 -20.89
CA SER A 278 -7.09 -1.42 -19.92
C SER A 278 -5.72 -1.45 -20.62
N ARG A 279 -5.48 -2.42 -21.52
CA ARG A 279 -4.21 -2.51 -22.27
C ARG A 279 -3.96 -1.33 -23.21
N MET A 280 -4.98 -0.81 -23.87
CA MET A 280 -4.84 0.35 -24.76
C MET A 280 -4.42 1.62 -23.98
N LEU A 281 -4.90 1.79 -22.73
CA LEU A 281 -4.50 2.88 -21.87
C LEU A 281 -3.03 2.74 -21.40
N HIS A 282 -2.53 1.54 -21.17
CA HIS A 282 -1.11 1.30 -20.86
C HIS A 282 -0.21 1.60 -22.06
N LEU A 283 -0.56 1.15 -23.25
CA LEU A 283 0.24 1.39 -24.47
C LEU A 283 0.31 2.88 -24.84
N SER A 284 -0.78 3.63 -24.68
CA SER A 284 -0.79 5.08 -24.96
C SER A 284 0.05 5.89 -23.98
N ARG A 285 0.25 5.41 -22.74
CA ARG A 285 1.14 6.04 -21.75
C ARG A 285 2.63 5.70 -21.93
N MET A 286 2.95 4.62 -22.63
CA MET A 286 4.35 4.27 -22.95
C MET A 286 4.87 4.99 -24.19
N ILE A 287 4.01 5.62 -24.99
CA ILE A 287 4.34 6.31 -26.24
C ILE A 287 4.33 7.85 -26.05
N ALA A 288 3.82 8.37 -24.96
CA ALA A 288 3.82 9.78 -24.58
C ALA A 288 4.95 10.10 -23.61
#